data_e0746e500bd9628c15ce8382fb53b1c2
#
_entry.id   e0746e500bd9628c15ce8382fb53b1c2
#
_cell.length_a   1.000
_cell.length_b   1.000
_cell.length_c   1.000
_cell.angle_alpha   90.00
_cell.angle_beta   90.00
_cell.angle_gamma   90.00
#
_symmetry.space_group_name_H-M   'P 1'
#
loop_
_entity.id
_entity.type
_entity.pdbx_description
1 polymer ?
#
loop_
_entity_poly.entity_id
_entity_poly.type
_entity_poly.pdbx_seq_one_letter_code
_entity_poly.pdbx_strand_id
1 'polypeptide(L)'
;MVAMALLLCGCDLGPDEGATGEEIYLQLCAGCHDEDLGGGVGPDLGPGSNAAREDDEYLEFTITNGRGSMPSFTSLDEFQLERLIAYVREVQGE
;
A
#
# COMPACT_ATOMS: atom_id res chain seq x y z
N MET A 1 5.08 27.88 17.70
CA MET A 1 4.95 27.59 17.58
C MET A 1 4.28 26.82 17.23
N VAL A 2 3.97 26.68 17.51
CA VAL A 2 3.22 26.23 17.22
C VAL A 2 3.23 25.38 16.28
N ALA A 3 3.71 25.41 15.84
CA ALA A 3 3.88 24.71 14.75
C ALA A 3 3.77 23.28 14.83
N MET A 4 3.97 22.75 15.80
CA MET A 4 3.96 21.42 15.93
C MET A 4 2.72 20.79 15.59
N ALA A 5 1.73 21.39 15.87
CA ALA A 5 0.48 20.81 15.63
C ALA A 5 0.32 20.45 14.20
N LEU A 6 0.99 21.17 13.42
CA LEU A 6 0.83 20.97 12.04
C LEU A 6 1.30 19.66 11.59
N LEU A 7 2.26 19.16 12.28
CA LEU A 7 2.82 17.94 11.90
C LEU A 7 1.84 16.83 11.99
N LEU A 8 0.96 16.95 12.95
CA LEU A 8 0.01 15.93 13.15
C LEU A 8 -0.92 15.82 11.98
N CYS A 9 -1.25 16.93 11.43
CA CYS A 9 -2.16 16.95 10.32
C CYS A 9 -1.56 16.23 9.15
N GLY A 10 -0.29 16.39 8.96
CA GLY A 10 0.35 15.74 7.85
C GLY A 10 0.26 14.25 7.93
N CYS A 11 0.27 13.73 9.11
CA CYS A 11 0.21 12.30 9.27
C CYS A 11 -1.10 11.71 8.85
N ASP A 12 -2.15 12.48 8.88
CA ASP A 12 -3.46 11.98 8.56
C ASP A 12 -3.79 12.00 7.09
N LEU A 13 -2.94 12.56 6.30
CA LEU A 13 -3.24 12.75 4.91
C LEU A 13 -2.70 11.68 3.97
N GLY A 14 -2.08 10.67 4.51
CA GLY A 14 -1.53 9.62 3.69
C GLY A 14 -0.11 9.92 3.25
N PRO A 15 0.42 9.17 2.30
CA PRO A 15 1.81 9.35 1.87
C PRO A 15 2.02 10.64 1.11
N ASP A 16 3.25 11.09 1.10
CA ASP A 16 3.61 12.28 0.33
C ASP A 16 3.37 12.04 -1.13
N GLU A 17 3.06 13.11 -1.83
CA GLU A 17 2.76 13.06 -3.23
C GLU A 17 3.88 12.41 -4.03
N GLY A 18 5.12 12.68 -3.67
CA GLY A 18 6.27 12.12 -4.37
C GLY A 18 6.79 10.81 -3.82
N ALA A 19 6.05 10.17 -2.92
CA ALA A 19 6.52 8.92 -2.31
C ALA A 19 6.68 7.83 -3.36
N THR A 20 7.71 7.01 -3.20
CA THR A 20 7.91 5.86 -4.08
C THR A 20 6.91 4.78 -3.72
N GLY A 21 6.75 3.81 -4.60
CA GLY A 21 5.88 2.66 -4.31
C GLY A 21 6.30 1.93 -3.06
N GLU A 22 7.61 1.77 -2.86
CA GLU A 22 8.12 1.13 -1.67
C GLU A 22 7.77 1.92 -0.41
N GLU A 23 7.93 3.24 -0.47
CA GLU A 23 7.58 4.09 0.68
C GLU A 23 6.11 3.99 1.01
N ILE A 24 5.27 4.00 -0.01
CA ILE A 24 3.83 3.87 0.19
C ILE A 24 3.51 2.51 0.82
N TYR A 25 4.13 1.46 0.30
CA TYR A 25 3.92 0.12 0.83
C TYR A 25 4.31 0.04 2.31
N LEU A 26 5.48 0.55 2.64
CA LEU A 26 5.96 0.48 4.02
C LEU A 26 5.07 1.27 4.97
N GLN A 27 4.51 2.36 4.51
CA GLN A 27 3.66 3.19 5.34
C GLN A 27 2.26 2.59 5.54
N LEU A 28 1.67 2.04 4.49
CA LEU A 28 0.26 1.67 4.53
C LEU A 28 -0.01 0.17 4.55
N CYS A 29 0.91 -0.63 4.08
CA CYS A 29 0.64 -2.04 3.85
C CYS A 29 1.46 -2.98 4.71
N ALA A 30 2.68 -2.58 5.04
CA ALA A 30 3.62 -3.47 5.71
C ALA A 30 3.16 -3.89 7.10
N GLY A 31 2.36 -3.08 7.76
CA GLY A 31 1.87 -3.42 9.10
C GLY A 31 1.12 -4.73 9.15
N CYS A 32 0.44 -5.07 8.06
CA CYS A 32 -0.32 -6.31 7.98
C CYS A 32 0.31 -7.34 7.06
N HIS A 33 0.94 -6.88 5.98
CA HIS A 33 1.50 -7.78 4.96
C HIS A 33 2.98 -8.02 5.11
N ASP A 34 3.60 -7.39 6.11
CA ASP A 34 5.01 -7.46 6.45
C ASP A 34 5.89 -6.72 5.44
N GLU A 35 7.09 -6.35 5.88
CA GLU A 35 8.00 -5.54 5.08
C GLU A 35 8.46 -6.26 3.83
N ASP A 36 8.57 -7.59 3.90
CA ASP A 36 9.01 -8.38 2.77
C ASP A 36 7.85 -8.94 1.97
N LEU A 37 6.64 -8.47 2.21
CA LEU A 37 5.41 -8.91 1.57
C LEU A 37 5.05 -10.37 1.90
N GLY A 38 5.72 -10.96 2.87
CA GLY A 38 5.51 -12.38 3.17
C GLY A 38 4.27 -12.71 3.96
N GLY A 39 3.57 -11.67 4.43
CA GLY A 39 2.34 -11.91 5.16
C GLY A 39 2.53 -11.88 6.66
N GLY A 40 1.45 -11.69 7.35
CA GLY A 40 1.40 -11.62 8.80
C GLY A 40 -0.04 -11.63 9.18
N VAL A 41 -0.55 -10.50 9.67
CA VAL A 41 -1.98 -10.36 9.90
C VAL A 41 -2.72 -10.48 8.57
N GLY A 42 -2.18 -9.87 7.51
CA GLY A 42 -2.73 -10.01 6.18
C GLY A 42 -2.03 -11.12 5.42
N PRO A 43 -2.54 -11.48 4.26
CA PRO A 43 -1.96 -12.59 3.50
C PRO A 43 -0.64 -12.24 2.84
N ASP A 44 0.07 -13.27 2.45
CA ASP A 44 1.30 -13.19 1.68
C ASP A 44 1.01 -12.50 0.35
N LEU A 45 1.82 -11.52 -0.01
CA LEU A 45 1.69 -10.82 -1.28
C LEU A 45 2.92 -11.03 -2.17
N GLY A 46 3.85 -11.84 -1.73
CA GLY A 46 5.12 -12.01 -2.43
C GLY A 46 5.05 -12.96 -3.60
N PRO A 47 6.22 -13.44 -4.05
CA PRO A 47 6.27 -14.34 -5.19
C PRO A 47 5.47 -15.63 -4.92
N GLY A 48 4.69 -16.05 -5.89
CA GLY A 48 3.92 -17.27 -5.76
C GLY A 48 2.66 -17.17 -4.93
N SER A 49 2.35 -15.99 -4.39
CA SER A 49 1.15 -15.80 -3.59
C SER A 49 -0.09 -15.77 -4.47
N ASN A 50 -1.26 -15.86 -3.84
CA ASN A 50 -2.51 -15.71 -4.57
C ASN A 50 -2.59 -14.35 -5.23
N ALA A 51 -2.14 -13.31 -4.54
CA ALA A 51 -2.16 -11.96 -5.09
C ALA A 51 -1.31 -11.85 -6.35
N ALA A 52 -0.22 -12.61 -6.42
CA ALA A 52 0.65 -12.56 -7.59
C ALA A 52 -0.05 -13.11 -8.84
N ARG A 53 -1.10 -13.87 -8.65
CA ARG A 53 -1.85 -14.45 -9.78
C ARG A 53 -3.04 -13.59 -10.20
N GLU A 54 -3.33 -12.54 -9.44
CA GLU A 54 -4.43 -11.65 -9.78
C GLU A 54 -3.93 -10.54 -10.69
N ASP A 55 -4.83 -9.94 -11.46
CA ASP A 55 -4.43 -8.84 -12.34
C ASP A 55 -4.38 -7.53 -11.58
N ASP A 56 -3.84 -6.50 -12.22
CA ASP A 56 -3.70 -5.19 -11.60
C ASP A 56 -5.04 -4.58 -11.23
N GLU A 57 -6.05 -4.83 -12.03
CA GLU A 57 -7.37 -4.30 -11.78
C GLU A 57 -7.92 -4.81 -10.46
N TYR A 58 -7.68 -6.09 -10.18
CA TYR A 58 -8.08 -6.69 -8.92
C TYR A 58 -7.35 -6.02 -7.75
N LEU A 59 -6.05 -5.76 -7.91
CA LEU A 59 -5.28 -5.13 -6.86
C LEU A 59 -5.75 -3.70 -6.63
N GLU A 60 -6.02 -2.96 -7.70
CA GLU A 60 -6.53 -1.60 -7.59
C GLU A 60 -7.85 -1.58 -6.83
N PHE A 61 -8.75 -2.47 -7.20
CA PHE A 61 -10.06 -2.52 -6.57
C PHE A 61 -9.94 -2.86 -5.08
N THR A 62 -9.10 -3.84 -4.76
CA THR A 62 -8.93 -4.30 -3.39
C THR A 62 -8.31 -3.22 -2.51
N ILE A 63 -7.31 -2.53 -3.02
CA ILE A 63 -6.65 -1.46 -2.26
C ILE A 63 -7.61 -0.30 -2.04
N THR A 64 -8.33 0.07 -3.07
CA THR A 64 -9.22 1.23 -2.99
C THR A 64 -10.43 0.96 -2.11
N ASN A 65 -10.98 -0.22 -2.18
CA ASN A 65 -12.23 -0.53 -1.48
C ASN A 65 -12.05 -1.32 -0.19
N GLY A 66 -10.91 -1.95 -0.01
CA GLY A 66 -10.69 -2.79 1.14
C GLY A 66 -11.34 -4.15 0.96
N ARG A 67 -11.06 -5.03 1.89
CA ARG A 67 -11.64 -6.38 1.85
C ARG A 67 -11.52 -7.01 3.23
N GLY A 68 -12.65 -7.42 3.80
CA GLY A 68 -12.64 -8.00 5.13
C GLY A 68 -12.10 -6.99 6.14
N SER A 69 -11.06 -7.35 6.87
CA SER A 69 -10.45 -6.44 7.83
C SER A 69 -9.42 -5.51 7.20
N MET A 70 -9.14 -5.67 5.92
CA MET A 70 -8.24 -4.76 5.23
C MET A 70 -8.96 -3.44 4.98
N PRO A 71 -8.41 -2.31 5.42
CA PRO A 71 -9.11 -1.03 5.21
C PRO A 71 -9.05 -0.59 3.76
N SER A 72 -9.91 0.36 3.40
CA SER A 72 -9.86 0.96 2.08
C SER A 72 -8.91 2.14 2.12
N PHE A 73 -8.13 2.33 1.05
CA PHE A 73 -7.16 3.40 0.97
C PHE A 73 -7.57 4.40 -0.09
N THR A 74 -8.48 5.28 0.28
CA THR A 74 -9.03 6.27 -0.66
C THR A 74 -8.20 7.53 -0.75
N SER A 75 -7.17 7.65 0.10
CA SER A 75 -6.32 8.84 0.05
C SER A 75 -5.23 8.74 -1.03
N LEU A 76 -5.07 7.58 -1.64
CA LEU A 76 -4.08 7.42 -2.71
C LEU A 76 -4.66 7.95 -4.01
N ASP A 77 -3.90 8.79 -4.70
CA ASP A 77 -4.33 9.21 -6.03
C ASP A 77 -3.92 8.14 -7.04
N GLU A 78 -4.32 8.33 -8.27
CA GLU A 78 -4.10 7.39 -9.33
C GLU A 78 -2.62 7.06 -9.54
N PHE A 79 -1.76 8.06 -9.45
CA PHE A 79 -0.33 7.86 -9.67
C PHE A 79 0.32 7.15 -8.50
N GLN A 80 -0.13 7.46 -7.29
CA GLN A 80 0.38 6.77 -6.10
C GLN A 80 -0.02 5.30 -6.13
N LEU A 81 -1.26 5.03 -6.51
CA LEU A 81 -1.75 3.66 -6.60
C LEU A 81 -0.97 2.87 -7.64
N GLU A 82 -0.68 3.49 -8.77
CA GLU A 82 0.12 2.87 -9.82
C GLU A 82 1.51 2.52 -9.32
N ARG A 83 2.14 3.44 -8.61
CA ARG A 83 3.49 3.20 -8.10
C ARG A 83 3.49 2.10 -7.04
N LEU A 84 2.46 2.07 -6.21
CA LEU A 84 2.35 1.04 -5.19
C LEU A 84 2.22 -0.34 -5.84
N ILE A 85 1.34 -0.46 -6.81
CA ILE A 85 1.14 -1.74 -7.48
C ILE A 85 2.40 -2.16 -8.23
N ALA A 86 3.09 -1.22 -8.87
CA ALA A 86 4.33 -1.53 -9.56
C ALA A 86 5.37 -2.09 -8.60
N TYR A 87 5.45 -1.51 -7.40
CA TYR A 87 6.39 -2.01 -6.40
C TYR A 87 6.03 -3.44 -5.98
N VAL A 88 4.75 -3.70 -5.73
CA VAL A 88 4.32 -5.05 -5.35
C VAL A 88 4.68 -6.05 -6.45
N ARG A 89 4.42 -5.67 -7.71
CA ARG A 89 4.75 -6.54 -8.84
C ARG A 89 6.24 -6.79 -8.94
N GLU A 90 7.04 -5.77 -8.66
CA GLU A 90 8.49 -5.90 -8.70
C GLU A 90 8.94 -6.96 -7.68
N VAL A 91 8.42 -6.90 -6.47
CA VAL A 91 8.78 -7.88 -5.45
C VAL A 91 8.29 -9.27 -5.82
N GLN A 92 7.14 -9.36 -6.48
CA GLN A 92 6.61 -10.64 -6.93
C GLN A 92 7.43 -11.24 -8.07
N GLY A 93 8.31 -10.48 -8.66
CA GLY A 93 9.16 -10.99 -9.74
C GLY A 93 8.56 -10.81 -11.11
N GLU A 94 7.66 -9.88 -11.25
CA GLU A 94 6.99 -9.66 -12.54
C GLU A 94 7.56 -8.59 -13.40
#